data_03fb66222a784ebbbba5720187462bd6
#
_entry.id   03fb66222a784ebbbba5720187462bd6
#
_cell.length_a   1.000
_cell.length_b   1.000
_cell.length_c   1.000
_cell.angle_alpha   90.00
_cell.angle_beta   90.00
_cell.angle_gamma   90.00
#
_symmetry.space_group_name_H-M   'P 1'
#
loop_
_entity.id
_entity.type
_entity.pdbx_description
1 polymer ?
#
loop_
_entity_poly.entity_id
_entity_poly.type
_entity_poly.pdbx_seq_one_letter_code
_entity_poly.pdbx_strand_id
1 'polypeptide(L)'
;MKKFALLIVIAFCYSVSLTAQNAHEEMISIDKKSVPGFSVTFPDMTVEAVEAALVKKMEKQVGLKASKFSGYIAYLNQSVPDLGPLYYDIYAKVASVGKKDNKATVLYFFVSKGNLNPVTSALEPEVYNNIIKFLDNFVPYAKINDAQNLDIILNNQLAKMEKEKKSLLSEQKKLQNKLEDLNKKIADNEAIINKTKNDIENNQIQLKLMVK
;
A
#
# COMPACT_ATOMS: atom_id res chain seq x y z
N MET A 1 4.43 17.83 -39.76
CA MET A 1 5.80 17.76 -39.20
C MET A 1 5.89 18.07 -37.72
N LYS A 2 5.19 19.09 -37.15
CA LYS A 2 5.24 19.39 -35.69
C LYS A 2 4.70 18.30 -34.77
N LYS A 3 3.70 17.49 -35.19
CA LYS A 3 3.12 16.41 -34.39
C LYS A 3 4.03 15.16 -34.32
N PHE A 4 4.88 14.94 -35.32
CA PHE A 4 5.83 13.82 -35.35
C PHE A 4 7.04 14.08 -34.42
N ALA A 5 7.49 15.35 -34.33
CA ALA A 5 8.56 15.76 -33.43
C ALA A 5 8.17 15.62 -31.96
N LEU A 6 6.89 15.85 -31.59
CA LEU A 6 6.38 15.70 -30.24
C LEU A 6 6.36 14.22 -29.80
N LEU A 7 6.04 13.30 -30.71
CA LEU A 7 6.00 11.86 -30.43
C LEU A 7 7.41 11.28 -30.19
N ILE A 8 8.41 11.77 -30.88
CA ILE A 8 9.82 11.39 -30.70
C ILE A 8 10.36 11.91 -29.37
N VAL A 9 9.99 13.12 -28.94
CA VAL A 9 10.40 13.68 -27.65
C VAL A 9 9.78 12.88 -26.49
N ILE A 10 8.52 12.48 -26.60
CA ILE A 10 7.86 11.64 -25.58
C ILE A 10 8.51 10.25 -25.52
N ALA A 11 8.85 9.63 -26.67
CA ALA A 11 9.55 8.36 -26.71
C ALA A 11 10.97 8.45 -26.11
N PHE A 12 11.65 9.58 -26.26
CA PHE A 12 12.99 9.80 -25.71
C PHE A 12 12.97 10.05 -24.19
N CYS A 13 11.88 10.65 -23.66
CA CYS A 13 11.73 10.82 -22.20
C CYS A 13 11.44 9.51 -21.46
N TYR A 14 10.90 8.48 -22.13
CA TYR A 14 10.71 7.15 -21.54
C TYR A 14 11.96 6.26 -21.54
N SER A 15 13.03 6.66 -22.24
CA SER A 15 14.30 5.94 -22.25
C SER A 15 15.26 6.35 -21.13
N VAL A 16 14.87 7.23 -20.22
CA VAL A 16 15.69 7.67 -19.10
C VAL A 16 15.49 6.71 -17.92
N SER A 17 16.53 5.93 -17.70
CA SER A 17 16.86 5.28 -16.40
C SER A 17 16.09 4.03 -16.02
N LEU A 18 16.17 2.98 -16.86
CA LEU A 18 16.44 1.66 -16.30
C LEU A 18 17.94 1.65 -15.91
N THR A 19 18.31 2.38 -14.88
CA THR A 19 19.50 2.00 -14.13
C THR A 19 19.17 0.64 -13.55
N ALA A 20 19.67 -0.41 -14.16
CA ALA A 20 19.65 -1.73 -13.58
C ALA A 20 20.27 -1.58 -12.18
N GLN A 21 19.42 -1.70 -11.17
CA GLN A 21 19.85 -1.71 -9.78
C GLN A 21 20.47 -3.07 -9.56
N ASN A 22 21.70 -3.23 -10.03
CA ASN A 22 22.39 -4.50 -9.97
C ASN A 22 22.77 -4.79 -8.53
N ALA A 23 22.47 -6.00 -8.10
CA ALA A 23 23.04 -6.52 -6.86
C ALA A 23 24.56 -6.51 -6.95
N HIS A 24 25.22 -6.07 -5.90
CA HIS A 24 26.68 -6.05 -5.83
C HIS A 24 27.16 -6.55 -4.47
N GLU A 25 28.42 -7.02 -4.45
CA GLU A 25 29.06 -7.45 -3.23
C GLU A 25 29.40 -6.23 -2.35
N GLU A 26 29.12 -6.34 -1.06
CA GLU A 26 29.36 -5.31 -0.07
C GLU A 26 29.71 -5.96 1.28
N MET A 27 30.56 -5.30 2.08
CA MET A 27 30.82 -5.73 3.43
C MET A 27 29.66 -5.39 4.36
N ILE A 28 29.03 -6.39 4.93
CA ILE A 28 27.90 -6.23 5.85
C ILE A 28 28.28 -6.62 7.27
N SER A 29 27.65 -6.00 8.26
CA SER A 29 27.88 -6.29 9.67
C SER A 29 26.81 -7.22 10.21
N ILE A 30 27.17 -8.45 10.55
CA ILE A 30 26.30 -9.44 11.15
C ILE A 30 26.96 -10.00 12.42
N ASP A 31 26.25 -10.01 13.53
CA ASP A 31 26.74 -10.46 14.83
C ASP A 31 28.13 -9.86 15.21
N LYS A 32 28.30 -8.54 15.01
CA LYS A 32 29.53 -7.79 15.25
C LYS A 32 30.73 -8.20 14.35
N LYS A 33 30.51 -9.06 13.36
CA LYS A 33 31.52 -9.43 12.35
C LYS A 33 31.23 -8.71 11.06
N SER A 34 32.29 -8.26 10.37
CA SER A 34 32.21 -7.76 9.01
C SER A 34 32.46 -8.91 8.05
N VAL A 35 31.48 -9.22 7.22
CA VAL A 35 31.49 -10.35 6.28
C VAL A 35 31.11 -9.88 4.87
N PRO A 36 31.66 -10.46 3.80
CA PRO A 36 31.20 -10.17 2.46
C PRO A 36 29.77 -10.69 2.30
N GLY A 37 28.91 -9.83 1.81
CA GLY A 37 27.52 -10.11 1.49
C GLY A 37 27.11 -9.36 0.24
N PHE A 38 25.84 -9.15 0.04
CA PHE A 38 25.28 -8.52 -1.15
C PHE A 38 24.36 -7.39 -0.74
N SER A 39 24.27 -6.36 -1.57
CA SER A 39 23.25 -5.34 -1.41
C SER A 39 22.55 -5.05 -2.73
N VAL A 40 21.29 -4.62 -2.61
CA VAL A 40 20.49 -4.10 -3.73
C VAL A 40 19.61 -2.96 -3.25
N THR A 41 19.52 -1.90 -4.03
CA THR A 41 18.83 -0.65 -3.67
C THR A 41 17.44 -0.57 -4.31
N PHE A 42 16.46 -0.06 -3.56
CA PHE A 42 15.08 0.21 -3.98
C PHE A 42 14.77 1.69 -3.72
N PRO A 43 14.95 2.59 -4.69
CA PRO A 43 14.79 4.04 -4.48
C PRO A 43 13.35 4.43 -4.15
N ASP A 44 12.38 3.75 -4.73
CA ASP A 44 10.96 4.15 -4.72
C ASP A 44 10.08 3.24 -3.84
N MET A 45 10.69 2.41 -2.99
CA MET A 45 9.96 1.46 -2.13
C MET A 45 10.25 1.70 -0.66
N THR A 46 9.26 1.44 0.20
CA THR A 46 9.44 1.49 1.65
C THR A 46 10.15 0.23 2.17
N VAL A 47 10.74 0.33 3.36
CA VAL A 47 11.38 -0.80 4.04
C VAL A 47 10.38 -1.94 4.22
N GLU A 48 9.16 -1.61 4.66
CA GLU A 48 8.08 -2.57 4.91
C GLU A 48 7.65 -3.30 3.64
N ALA A 49 7.57 -2.59 2.50
CA ALA A 49 7.18 -3.18 1.23
C ALA A 49 8.23 -4.17 0.72
N VAL A 50 9.52 -3.80 0.80
CA VAL A 50 10.63 -4.68 0.39
C VAL A 50 10.74 -5.90 1.32
N GLU A 51 10.61 -5.69 2.63
CA GLU A 51 10.66 -6.77 3.63
C GLU A 51 9.50 -7.76 3.43
N ALA A 52 8.27 -7.26 3.25
CA ALA A 52 7.11 -8.11 2.99
C ALA A 52 7.24 -8.92 1.69
N ALA A 53 7.75 -8.29 0.62
CA ALA A 53 7.99 -8.97 -0.64
C ALA A 53 9.06 -10.07 -0.50
N LEU A 54 10.15 -9.80 0.25
CA LEU A 54 11.21 -10.76 0.50
C LEU A 54 10.69 -11.96 1.29
N VAL A 55 10.00 -11.73 2.40
CA VAL A 55 9.43 -12.79 3.23
C VAL A 55 8.48 -13.65 2.39
N LYS A 56 7.58 -13.04 1.62
CA LYS A 56 6.65 -13.76 0.75
C LYS A 56 7.37 -14.60 -0.31
N LYS A 57 8.43 -14.06 -0.94
CA LYS A 57 9.23 -14.81 -1.94
C LYS A 57 9.96 -15.98 -1.30
N MET A 58 10.61 -15.76 -0.17
CA MET A 58 11.37 -16.78 0.53
C MET A 58 10.46 -17.87 1.13
N GLU A 59 9.37 -17.51 1.80
CA GLU A 59 8.42 -18.50 2.33
C GLU A 59 7.82 -19.38 1.23
N LYS A 60 7.56 -18.82 0.05
CA LYS A 60 7.10 -19.59 -1.11
C LYS A 60 8.13 -20.60 -1.62
N GLN A 61 9.43 -20.30 -1.52
CA GLN A 61 10.51 -21.15 -1.99
C GLN A 61 10.94 -22.20 -0.96
N VAL A 62 11.06 -21.82 0.29
CA VAL A 62 11.54 -22.72 1.35
C VAL A 62 10.43 -23.39 2.16
N GLY A 63 9.19 -22.89 2.06
CA GLY A 63 8.04 -23.45 2.79
C GLY A 63 8.04 -23.22 4.30
N LEU A 64 9.00 -22.47 4.82
CA LEU A 64 9.18 -22.22 6.26
C LEU A 64 9.12 -20.73 6.57
N LYS A 65 8.65 -20.41 7.76
CA LYS A 65 8.65 -19.03 8.28
C LYS A 65 10.05 -18.57 8.65
N ALA A 66 10.28 -17.28 8.44
CA ALA A 66 11.50 -16.61 8.86
C ALA A 66 11.68 -16.64 10.38
N SER A 67 12.92 -16.75 10.83
CA SER A 67 13.35 -16.46 12.19
C SER A 67 14.06 -15.11 12.25
N LYS A 68 14.45 -14.67 13.45
CA LYS A 68 15.24 -13.44 13.62
C LYS A 68 16.60 -13.78 14.23
N PHE A 69 17.65 -13.19 13.67
CA PHE A 69 19.02 -13.34 14.17
C PHE A 69 19.77 -12.00 14.07
N SER A 70 20.23 -11.44 15.19
CA SER A 70 21.02 -10.19 15.24
C SER A 70 20.43 -9.03 14.43
N GLY A 71 19.08 -8.90 14.39
CA GLY A 71 18.38 -7.87 13.62
C GLY A 71 18.21 -8.19 12.13
N TYR A 72 18.53 -9.39 11.71
CA TYR A 72 18.28 -9.94 10.39
C TYR A 72 17.09 -10.90 10.40
N ILE A 73 16.38 -10.96 9.29
CA ILE A 73 15.49 -12.06 8.95
C ILE A 73 16.38 -13.23 8.57
N ALA A 74 16.17 -14.40 9.17
CA ALA A 74 17.04 -15.55 8.97
C ALA A 74 16.25 -16.80 8.55
N TYR A 75 16.78 -17.48 7.53
CA TYR A 75 16.33 -18.79 7.07
C TYR A 75 17.52 -19.73 7.19
N LEU A 76 17.52 -20.56 8.23
CA LEU A 76 18.67 -21.39 8.58
C LEU A 76 18.54 -22.78 7.97
N ASN A 77 19.66 -23.29 7.42
CA ASN A 77 19.75 -24.64 6.84
C ASN A 77 18.66 -24.92 5.80
N GLN A 78 18.50 -24.00 4.83
CA GLN A 78 17.48 -24.09 3.80
C GLN A 78 18.07 -24.36 2.42
N SER A 79 17.44 -25.24 1.65
CA SER A 79 17.67 -25.36 0.23
C SER A 79 16.75 -24.38 -0.50
N VAL A 80 17.33 -23.44 -1.23
CA VAL A 80 16.62 -22.45 -2.04
C VAL A 80 16.91 -22.75 -3.50
N PRO A 81 15.90 -23.19 -4.27
CA PRO A 81 16.11 -23.64 -5.66
C PRO A 81 16.83 -22.62 -6.54
N ASP A 82 16.56 -21.33 -6.35
CA ASP A 82 17.20 -20.26 -7.13
C ASP A 82 18.69 -20.09 -6.79
N LEU A 83 19.17 -20.57 -5.63
CA LEU A 83 20.56 -20.48 -5.22
C LEU A 83 21.37 -21.74 -5.56
N GLY A 84 20.70 -22.89 -5.58
CA GLY A 84 21.35 -24.18 -5.88
C GLY A 84 20.84 -25.32 -5.01
N PRO A 85 21.38 -26.54 -5.19
CA PRO A 85 20.86 -27.74 -4.54
C PRO A 85 21.32 -27.90 -3.09
N LEU A 86 22.27 -27.11 -2.62
CA LEU A 86 22.82 -27.20 -1.27
C LEU A 86 21.97 -26.46 -0.25
N TYR A 87 22.24 -26.72 1.02
CA TYR A 87 21.63 -26.04 2.15
C TYR A 87 22.48 -24.86 2.59
N TYR A 88 21.82 -23.71 2.83
CA TYR A 88 22.47 -22.47 3.24
C TYR A 88 21.74 -21.84 4.44
N ASP A 89 22.49 -21.09 5.23
CA ASP A 89 21.93 -20.10 6.13
C ASP A 89 21.83 -18.77 5.39
N ILE A 90 20.64 -18.22 5.31
CA ILE A 90 20.36 -16.98 4.59
C ILE A 90 19.93 -15.94 5.60
N TYR A 91 20.56 -14.78 5.54
CA TYR A 91 20.24 -13.64 6.38
C TYR A 91 19.94 -12.43 5.51
N ALA A 92 18.87 -11.74 5.82
CA ALA A 92 18.44 -10.58 5.07
C ALA A 92 18.05 -9.45 6.01
N LYS A 93 18.43 -8.23 5.67
CA LYS A 93 18.05 -7.03 6.41
C LYS A 93 17.68 -5.94 5.44
N VAL A 94 16.51 -5.37 5.63
CA VAL A 94 16.07 -4.19 4.87
C VAL A 94 16.24 -2.97 5.74
N ALA A 95 16.84 -1.92 5.20
CA ALA A 95 17.09 -0.68 5.94
C ALA A 95 16.93 0.54 5.04
N SER A 96 16.52 1.65 5.62
CA SER A 96 16.55 2.95 4.95
C SER A 96 17.93 3.58 5.08
N VAL A 97 18.52 3.99 3.95
CA VAL A 97 19.84 4.60 3.87
C VAL A 97 19.71 5.98 3.22
N GLY A 98 20.53 6.93 3.65
CA GLY A 98 20.56 8.29 3.09
C GLY A 98 20.02 9.36 4.03
N LYS A 99 20.08 10.63 3.59
CA LYS A 99 19.56 11.80 4.33
C LYS A 99 18.07 12.01 4.02
N LYS A 100 17.40 12.85 4.86
CA LYS A 100 15.96 13.06 4.91
C LYS A 100 15.27 13.24 3.54
N ASP A 101 15.95 13.87 2.58
CA ASP A 101 15.40 14.19 1.25
C ASP A 101 15.84 13.22 0.13
N ASN A 102 16.70 12.24 0.48
CA ASN A 102 17.26 11.26 -0.47
C ASN A 102 17.37 9.88 0.20
N LYS A 103 16.26 9.40 0.73
CA LYS A 103 16.20 8.07 1.35
C LYS A 103 16.02 7.01 0.27
N ALA A 104 16.86 6.00 0.31
CA ALA A 104 16.69 4.77 -0.45
C ALA A 104 16.51 3.60 0.51
N THR A 105 15.75 2.61 0.09
CA THR A 105 15.66 1.33 0.80
C THR A 105 16.70 0.39 0.23
N VAL A 106 17.50 -0.21 1.11
CA VAL A 106 18.53 -1.17 0.74
C VAL A 106 18.23 -2.52 1.39
N LEU A 107 18.28 -3.57 0.60
CA LEU A 107 18.27 -4.95 1.06
C LEU A 107 19.73 -5.42 1.16
N TYR A 108 20.17 -5.78 2.35
CA TYR A 108 21.41 -6.50 2.62
C TYR A 108 21.08 -7.99 2.68
N PHE A 109 21.85 -8.79 1.95
CA PHE A 109 21.60 -10.21 1.79
C PHE A 109 22.90 -11.00 1.99
N PHE A 110 22.90 -11.96 2.89
CA PHE A 110 24.05 -12.76 3.22
C PHE A 110 23.72 -14.24 3.15
N VAL A 111 24.55 -14.99 2.46
CA VAL A 111 24.41 -16.45 2.30
C VAL A 111 25.65 -17.13 2.87
N SER A 112 25.42 -18.09 3.74
CA SER A 112 26.44 -18.81 4.48
C SER A 112 26.25 -20.31 4.40
N LYS A 113 27.36 -21.06 4.41
CA LYS A 113 27.38 -22.52 4.56
C LYS A 113 27.35 -22.99 6.03
N GLY A 114 26.90 -22.14 6.93
CA GLY A 114 26.95 -22.36 8.37
C GLY A 114 28.10 -21.60 9.04
N ASN A 115 27.94 -21.31 10.33
CA ASN A 115 28.91 -20.57 11.13
C ASN A 115 29.37 -19.22 10.57
N LEU A 116 28.45 -18.54 9.83
CA LEU A 116 28.73 -17.28 9.13
C LEU A 116 29.88 -17.39 8.12
N ASN A 117 30.13 -18.56 7.55
CA ASN A 117 31.10 -18.76 6.48
C ASN A 117 30.53 -18.29 5.14
N PRO A 118 31.01 -17.17 4.55
CA PRO A 118 30.35 -16.54 3.40
C PRO A 118 30.51 -17.33 2.10
N VAL A 119 29.50 -17.25 1.26
CA VAL A 119 29.64 -17.60 -0.16
C VAL A 119 30.36 -16.44 -0.87
N THR A 120 31.44 -16.72 -1.57
CA THR A 120 32.23 -15.74 -2.31
C THR A 120 32.46 -16.17 -3.74
N SER A 121 32.77 -15.23 -4.62
CA SER A 121 33.07 -15.51 -6.03
C SER A 121 34.30 -16.42 -6.21
N ALA A 122 35.26 -16.37 -5.27
CA ALA A 122 36.47 -17.19 -5.31
C ALA A 122 36.24 -18.65 -4.89
N LEU A 123 35.35 -18.89 -3.93
CA LEU A 123 35.08 -20.23 -3.38
C LEU A 123 33.92 -20.94 -4.09
N GLU A 124 32.88 -20.20 -4.50
CA GLU A 124 31.67 -20.74 -5.08
C GLU A 124 31.11 -19.85 -6.18
N PRO A 125 31.78 -19.76 -7.32
CA PRO A 125 31.41 -18.80 -8.38
C PRO A 125 30.01 -19.04 -8.95
N GLU A 126 29.53 -20.27 -8.99
CA GLU A 126 28.19 -20.60 -9.47
C GLU A 126 27.12 -20.09 -8.51
N VAL A 127 27.23 -20.41 -7.23
CA VAL A 127 26.26 -19.96 -6.19
C VAL A 127 26.31 -18.45 -6.06
N TYR A 128 27.48 -17.84 -6.09
CA TYR A 128 27.66 -16.38 -6.11
C TYR A 128 26.86 -15.74 -7.25
N ASN A 129 27.01 -16.25 -8.48
CA ASN A 129 26.27 -15.76 -9.64
C ASN A 129 24.76 -15.98 -9.51
N ASN A 130 24.34 -17.09 -8.89
CA ASN A 130 22.93 -17.36 -8.63
C ASN A 130 22.33 -16.39 -7.58
N ILE A 131 23.11 -15.99 -6.56
CA ILE A 131 22.71 -14.97 -5.61
C ILE A 131 22.48 -13.62 -6.32
N ILE A 132 23.41 -13.20 -7.18
CA ILE A 132 23.26 -11.97 -7.97
C ILE A 132 21.98 -12.03 -8.80
N LYS A 133 21.78 -13.12 -9.57
CA LYS A 133 20.56 -13.33 -10.38
C LYS A 133 19.28 -13.33 -9.53
N PHE A 134 19.32 -13.98 -8.37
CA PHE A 134 18.19 -13.99 -7.44
C PHE A 134 17.80 -12.57 -7.00
N LEU A 135 18.78 -11.76 -6.62
CA LEU A 135 18.59 -10.39 -6.17
C LEU A 135 18.13 -9.47 -7.31
N ASP A 136 18.74 -9.60 -8.50
CA ASP A 136 18.31 -8.84 -9.69
C ASP A 136 16.87 -9.17 -10.08
N ASN A 137 16.48 -10.45 -10.02
CA ASN A 137 15.09 -10.89 -10.25
C ASN A 137 14.14 -10.52 -9.11
N PHE A 138 14.67 -10.30 -7.90
CA PHE A 138 13.86 -9.87 -6.77
C PHE A 138 13.38 -8.43 -6.91
N VAL A 139 14.14 -7.54 -7.55
CA VAL A 139 13.74 -6.14 -7.74
C VAL A 139 12.38 -6.00 -8.45
N PRO A 140 12.18 -6.54 -9.67
CA PRO A 140 10.89 -6.46 -10.34
C PRO A 140 9.79 -7.22 -9.56
N TYR A 141 10.12 -8.34 -8.93
CA TYR A 141 9.18 -9.09 -8.10
C TYR A 141 8.66 -8.24 -6.93
N ALA A 142 9.54 -7.53 -6.22
CA ALA A 142 9.16 -6.67 -5.11
C ALA A 142 8.25 -5.53 -5.55
N LYS A 143 8.56 -4.87 -6.68
CA LYS A 143 7.73 -3.81 -7.26
C LYS A 143 6.32 -4.31 -7.64
N ILE A 144 6.23 -5.47 -8.27
CA ILE A 144 4.94 -6.07 -8.62
C ILE A 144 4.14 -6.43 -7.36
N ASN A 145 4.80 -7.02 -6.36
CA ASN A 145 4.14 -7.37 -5.09
C ASN A 145 3.62 -6.15 -4.34
N ASP A 146 4.36 -5.06 -4.34
CA ASP A 146 3.93 -3.79 -3.72
C ASP A 146 2.72 -3.20 -4.44
N ALA A 147 2.75 -3.14 -5.78
CA ALA A 147 1.62 -2.69 -6.59
C ALA A 147 0.36 -3.55 -6.36
N GLN A 148 0.49 -4.89 -6.27
CA GLN A 148 -0.62 -5.78 -5.97
C GLN A 148 -1.20 -5.55 -4.57
N ASN A 149 -0.35 -5.32 -3.56
CA ASN A 149 -0.80 -5.01 -2.20
C ASN A 149 -1.55 -3.67 -2.16
N LEU A 150 -1.07 -2.65 -2.88
CA LEU A 150 -1.73 -1.36 -2.99
C LEU A 150 -3.12 -1.50 -3.65
N ASP A 151 -3.22 -2.28 -4.72
CA ASP A 151 -4.49 -2.54 -5.40
C ASP A 151 -5.52 -3.21 -4.45
N ILE A 152 -5.10 -4.18 -3.66
CA ILE A 152 -5.95 -4.82 -2.65
C ILE A 152 -6.43 -3.80 -1.60
N ILE A 153 -5.54 -2.93 -1.12
CA ILE A 153 -5.90 -1.88 -0.15
C ILE A 153 -6.92 -0.91 -0.74
N LEU A 154 -6.69 -0.43 -1.96
CA LEU A 154 -7.59 0.51 -2.64
C LEU A 154 -8.96 -0.11 -2.91
N ASN A 155 -9.03 -1.36 -3.35
CA ASN A 155 -10.29 -2.07 -3.57
C ASN A 155 -11.08 -2.26 -2.27
N ASN A 156 -10.41 -2.56 -1.15
CA ASN A 156 -11.05 -2.64 0.16
C ASN A 156 -11.58 -1.28 0.64
N GLN A 157 -10.84 -0.19 0.40
CA GLN A 157 -11.29 1.17 0.69
C GLN A 157 -12.51 1.56 -0.16
N LEU A 158 -12.46 1.27 -1.46
CA LEU A 158 -13.58 1.52 -2.37
C LEU A 158 -14.85 0.81 -1.91
N ALA A 159 -14.78 -0.48 -1.59
CA ALA A 159 -15.92 -1.25 -1.09
C ALA A 159 -16.51 -0.66 0.21
N LYS A 160 -15.65 -0.17 1.11
CA LYS A 160 -16.07 0.51 2.34
C LYS A 160 -16.80 1.81 2.05
N MET A 161 -16.26 2.64 1.15
CA MET A 161 -16.87 3.91 0.74
C MET A 161 -18.21 3.71 0.02
N GLU A 162 -18.34 2.69 -0.82
CA GLU A 162 -19.59 2.33 -1.47
C GLU A 162 -20.69 1.92 -0.47
N LYS A 163 -20.33 1.17 0.57
CA LYS A 163 -21.26 0.81 1.65
C LYS A 163 -21.72 2.05 2.42
N GLU A 164 -20.82 2.96 2.73
CA GLU A 164 -21.14 4.22 3.41
C GLU A 164 -22.04 5.10 2.55
N LYS A 165 -21.74 5.26 1.26
CA LYS A 165 -22.60 5.96 0.29
C LYS A 165 -24.03 5.40 0.28
N LYS A 166 -24.18 4.08 0.28
CA LYS A 166 -25.50 3.42 0.33
C LYS A 166 -26.27 3.77 1.61
N SER A 167 -25.58 3.80 2.75
CA SER A 167 -26.17 4.19 4.04
C SER A 167 -26.66 5.65 4.01
N LEU A 168 -25.82 6.57 3.55
CA LEU A 168 -26.14 8.00 3.45
C LEU A 168 -27.31 8.27 2.50
N LEU A 169 -27.38 7.58 1.36
CA LEU A 169 -28.51 7.69 0.44
C LEU A 169 -29.82 7.21 1.08
N SER A 170 -29.77 6.15 1.90
CA SER A 170 -30.95 5.68 2.65
C SER A 170 -31.41 6.70 3.69
N GLU A 171 -30.46 7.31 4.40
CA GLU A 171 -30.76 8.37 5.37
C GLU A 171 -31.32 9.63 4.71
N GLN A 172 -30.76 10.05 3.59
CA GLN A 172 -31.26 11.17 2.79
C GLN A 172 -32.73 10.95 2.40
N LYS A 173 -33.08 9.75 1.93
CA LYS A 173 -34.46 9.42 1.58
C LYS A 173 -35.40 9.50 2.78
N LYS A 174 -34.97 9.02 3.96
CA LYS A 174 -35.76 9.13 5.20
C LYS A 174 -36.00 10.59 5.60
N LEU A 175 -34.98 11.43 5.48
CA LEU A 175 -35.08 12.86 5.81
C LEU A 175 -36.00 13.57 4.81
N GLN A 176 -35.94 13.24 3.54
CA GLN A 176 -36.81 13.78 2.52
C GLN A 176 -38.28 13.48 2.81
N ASN A 177 -38.62 12.22 3.11
CA ASN A 177 -39.98 11.84 3.49
C ASN A 177 -40.46 12.58 4.75
N LYS A 178 -39.57 12.75 5.73
CA LYS A 178 -39.91 13.50 6.97
C LYS A 178 -40.16 14.99 6.69
N LEU A 179 -39.44 15.57 5.75
CA LEU A 179 -39.65 16.95 5.30
C LEU A 179 -41.03 17.12 4.63
N GLU A 180 -41.42 16.18 3.77
CA GLU A 180 -42.75 16.19 3.13
C GLU A 180 -43.89 16.10 4.16
N ASP A 181 -43.75 15.22 5.16
CA ASP A 181 -44.72 15.12 6.27
C ASP A 181 -44.84 16.41 7.08
N LEU A 182 -43.70 17.06 7.37
CA LEU A 182 -43.70 18.33 8.08
C LEU A 182 -44.33 19.46 7.28
N ASN A 183 -44.06 19.54 5.98
CA ASN A 183 -44.67 20.52 5.10
C ASN A 183 -46.20 20.36 5.03
N LYS A 184 -46.67 19.11 4.98
CA LYS A 184 -48.13 18.83 5.04
C LYS A 184 -48.74 19.33 6.36
N LYS A 185 -48.11 19.05 7.50
CA LYS A 185 -48.58 19.53 8.81
C LYS A 185 -48.63 21.05 8.91
N ILE A 186 -47.64 21.72 8.29
CA ILE A 186 -47.62 23.19 8.24
C ILE A 186 -48.83 23.71 7.46
N ALA A 187 -49.08 23.16 6.28
CA ALA A 187 -50.25 23.54 5.46
C ALA A 187 -51.57 23.31 6.20
N ASP A 188 -51.74 22.18 6.88
CA ASP A 188 -52.92 21.85 7.69
C ASP A 188 -53.09 22.87 8.85
N ASN A 189 -52.04 23.22 9.54
CA ASN A 189 -52.06 24.21 10.62
C ASN A 189 -52.41 25.61 10.08
N GLU A 190 -51.85 26.02 8.92
CA GLU A 190 -52.17 27.30 8.28
C GLU A 190 -53.66 27.39 7.93
N ALA A 191 -54.23 26.30 7.41
CA ALA A 191 -55.70 26.22 7.13
C ALA A 191 -56.52 26.38 8.40
N ILE A 192 -56.16 25.73 9.52
CA ILE A 192 -56.82 25.87 10.81
C ILE A 192 -56.72 27.33 11.34
N ILE A 193 -55.56 27.94 11.27
CA ILE A 193 -55.32 29.31 11.69
C ILE A 193 -56.22 30.27 10.90
N ASN A 194 -56.29 30.12 9.57
CA ASN A 194 -57.14 30.97 8.74
C ASN A 194 -58.62 30.82 9.06
N LYS A 195 -59.07 29.59 9.27
CA LYS A 195 -60.45 29.31 9.69
C LYS A 195 -60.75 29.99 11.05
N THR A 196 -59.91 29.81 12.02
CA THR A 196 -60.07 30.39 13.35
C THR A 196 -60.09 31.93 13.30
N LYS A 197 -59.27 32.59 12.48
CA LYS A 197 -59.31 34.03 12.27
C LYS A 197 -60.68 34.50 11.73
N ASN A 198 -61.19 33.82 10.70
CA ASN A 198 -62.50 34.15 10.13
C ASN A 198 -63.65 33.97 11.17
N ASP A 199 -63.59 32.91 11.98
CA ASP A 199 -64.58 32.67 13.05
C ASP A 199 -64.49 33.79 14.13
N ILE A 200 -63.35 34.28 14.49
CA ILE A 200 -63.13 35.41 15.41
C ILE A 200 -63.69 36.68 14.82
N GLU A 201 -63.43 37.01 13.55
CA GLU A 201 -64.00 38.18 12.88
C GLU A 201 -65.50 38.16 12.86
N ASN A 202 -66.10 37.00 12.47
CA ASN A 202 -67.58 36.85 12.47
C ASN A 202 -68.19 37.04 13.85
N ASN A 203 -67.59 36.46 14.89
CA ASN A 203 -68.04 36.65 16.26
C ASN A 203 -67.93 38.12 16.73
N GLN A 204 -66.86 38.85 16.36
CA GLN A 204 -66.72 40.26 16.64
C GLN A 204 -67.80 41.11 15.97
N ILE A 205 -68.18 40.79 14.72
CA ILE A 205 -69.24 41.46 13.99
C ILE A 205 -70.60 41.24 14.72
N GLN A 206 -70.86 39.99 15.10
CA GLN A 206 -72.08 39.65 15.82
C GLN A 206 -72.19 40.38 17.18
N LEU A 207 -71.11 40.42 17.95
CA LEU A 207 -71.07 41.17 19.20
C LEU A 207 -71.38 42.67 19.02
N LYS A 208 -70.80 43.27 17.98
CA LYS A 208 -71.09 44.70 17.63
C LYS A 208 -72.55 44.96 17.27
N LEU A 209 -73.23 43.97 16.69
CA LEU A 209 -74.63 44.06 16.34
C LEU A 209 -75.56 43.90 17.54
N MET A 210 -75.14 43.13 18.57
CA MET A 210 -75.93 42.94 19.79
C MET A 210 -75.87 44.10 20.79
N VAL A 211 -74.90 44.98 20.68
CA VAL A 211 -74.63 46.12 21.61
C VAL A 211 -75.23 47.42 21.07
N LYS A 212 -75.85 47.42 19.88
CA LYS A 212 -76.64 48.50 19.33
C LYS A 212 -78.11 48.25 19.62
#